data_c7fff63e607d28d8f50eb9742338be8b
#
_entry.id   c7fff63e607d28d8f50eb9742338be8b
#
_cell.length_a   1.000
_cell.length_b   1.000
_cell.length_c   1.000
_cell.angle_alpha   90.00
_cell.angle_beta   90.00
_cell.angle_gamma   90.00
#
_symmetry.space_group_name_H-M   'P 1'
#
loop_
_entity.id
_entity.type
_entity.pdbx_description
1 polymer ?
#
loop_
_entity_poly.entity_id
_entity_poly.type
_entity_poly.pdbx_seq_one_letter_code
_entity_poly.pdbx_strand_id
1 'polypeptide(L)'
;MKKILALTGAASLLTIGVASTASADRAYHTERVTLLPVDDAPLRSGSVVNIHANGPQVYALERYLLNGALPNHEYEIALTVHVFDPTCAGPALEFFRVPISTNRAGNGHAKAPTIPPEAVAGLEGAHGVNWIVYNDADIAVYETGCEDVVLD
;
A
#
# COMPACT_ATOMS: atom_id res chain seq x y z
N MET A 1 9.89 83.72 -21.79
CA MET A 1 9.33 82.93 -20.67
C MET A 1 8.88 81.61 -21.24
N LYS A 2 9.69 80.58 -21.07
CA LYS A 2 9.40 79.18 -21.58
C LYS A 2 8.97 78.29 -20.38
N LYS A 3 7.75 77.87 -20.42
CA LYS A 3 7.21 76.90 -19.42
C LYS A 3 7.57 75.48 -19.85
N ILE A 4 8.30 74.76 -18.98
CA ILE A 4 8.64 73.30 -19.13
C ILE A 4 7.56 72.54 -18.40
N LEU A 5 6.80 71.72 -19.10
CA LEU A 5 5.91 70.69 -18.55
C LEU A 5 6.71 69.46 -18.21
N ALA A 6 6.74 69.09 -16.97
CA ALA A 6 7.28 67.81 -16.52
C ALA A 6 6.18 66.71 -16.63
N LEU A 7 6.43 65.68 -17.40
CA LEU A 7 5.57 64.50 -17.58
C LEU A 7 6.03 63.43 -16.60
N THR A 8 5.27 63.18 -15.54
CA THR A 8 5.50 62.11 -14.58
C THR A 8 4.86 60.83 -15.10
N GLY A 9 5.67 59.89 -15.60
CA GLY A 9 5.20 58.56 -16.00
C GLY A 9 5.09 57.66 -14.78
N ALA A 10 3.89 57.19 -14.47
CA ALA A 10 3.65 56.18 -13.48
C ALA A 10 3.89 54.77 -14.10
N ALA A 11 4.92 54.08 -13.65
CA ALA A 11 5.18 52.72 -14.04
C ALA A 11 4.38 51.79 -13.14
N SER A 12 3.32 51.17 -13.68
CA SER A 12 2.56 50.10 -13.01
C SER A 12 3.32 48.80 -13.13
N LEU A 13 3.85 48.29 -12.01
CA LEU A 13 4.39 46.97 -11.91
C LEU A 13 3.24 45.95 -11.87
N LEU A 14 3.03 45.20 -12.97
CA LEU A 14 2.20 44.01 -12.95
C LEU A 14 2.95 42.89 -12.22
N THR A 15 2.58 42.60 -11.00
CA THR A 15 3.00 41.35 -10.33
C THR A 15 2.18 40.20 -10.89
N ILE A 16 2.80 39.41 -11.75
CA ILE A 16 2.26 38.11 -12.20
C ILE A 16 2.38 37.16 -11.01
N GLY A 17 1.28 37.01 -10.31
CA GLY A 17 1.15 35.95 -9.28
C GLY A 17 1.24 34.59 -9.96
N VAL A 18 2.33 33.86 -9.74
CA VAL A 18 2.44 32.43 -10.10
C VAL A 18 1.48 31.70 -9.17
N ALA A 19 0.31 31.34 -9.66
CA ALA A 19 -0.57 30.41 -8.96
C ALA A 19 0.15 29.07 -8.92
N SER A 20 0.69 28.71 -7.77
CA SER A 20 1.12 27.35 -7.50
C SER A 20 -0.11 26.47 -7.65
N THR A 21 -0.15 25.62 -8.68
CA THR A 21 -1.10 24.53 -8.76
C THR A 21 -0.77 23.60 -7.61
N ALA A 22 -1.53 23.70 -6.50
CA ALA A 22 -1.52 22.68 -5.49
C ALA A 22 -1.96 21.41 -6.19
N SER A 23 -1.04 20.47 -6.41
CA SER A 23 -1.36 19.08 -6.75
C SER A 23 -2.26 18.59 -5.62
N ALA A 24 -3.52 18.28 -5.92
CA ALA A 24 -4.35 17.58 -4.97
C ALA A 24 -3.70 16.21 -4.81
N ASP A 25 -2.98 16.01 -3.72
CA ASP A 25 -2.45 14.71 -3.34
C ASP A 25 -3.62 13.73 -3.31
N ARG A 26 -3.41 12.56 -3.94
CA ARG A 26 -4.42 11.50 -3.87
C ARG A 26 -4.56 11.13 -2.40
N ALA A 27 -5.79 11.22 -1.89
CA ALA A 27 -6.09 10.91 -0.49
C ALA A 27 -5.80 9.43 -0.12
N TYR A 28 -5.54 8.57 -1.12
CA TYR A 28 -5.27 7.14 -0.94
C TYR A 28 -4.28 6.64 -1.99
N HIS A 29 -3.32 5.82 -1.54
CA HIS A 29 -2.55 4.94 -2.41
C HIS A 29 -3.23 3.59 -2.50
N THR A 30 -3.30 3.02 -3.69
CA THR A 30 -3.79 1.66 -3.90
C THR A 30 -2.75 0.91 -4.70
N GLU A 31 -2.26 -0.15 -4.13
CA GLU A 31 -1.32 -1.07 -4.75
C GLU A 31 -1.93 -2.46 -4.88
N ARG A 32 -1.61 -3.13 -5.97
CA ARG A 32 -1.97 -4.52 -6.17
C ARG A 32 -0.71 -5.34 -6.35
N VAL A 33 -0.49 -6.24 -5.42
CA VAL A 33 0.65 -7.16 -5.41
C VAL A 33 0.18 -8.56 -5.81
N THR A 34 0.98 -9.26 -6.60
CA THR A 34 0.64 -10.60 -7.08
C THR A 34 1.14 -11.65 -6.09
N LEU A 35 0.27 -12.58 -5.71
CA LEU A 35 0.64 -13.80 -5.02
C LEU A 35 1.10 -14.84 -6.05
N LEU A 36 2.26 -15.39 -5.82
CA LEU A 36 2.87 -16.45 -6.64
C LEU A 36 2.84 -17.79 -5.88
N PRO A 37 2.66 -18.92 -6.57
CA PRO A 37 2.74 -20.21 -5.92
C PRO A 37 4.17 -20.50 -5.45
N VAL A 38 4.27 -21.07 -4.25
CA VAL A 38 5.48 -21.71 -3.75
C VAL A 38 5.45 -23.14 -4.27
N ASP A 39 6.54 -23.59 -4.84
CA ASP A 39 6.62 -24.89 -5.54
C ASP A 39 5.51 -25.03 -6.61
N ASP A 40 4.83 -26.18 -6.64
CA ASP A 40 3.77 -26.52 -7.59
C ASP A 40 2.36 -26.33 -7.02
N ALA A 41 2.17 -25.48 -6.00
CA ALA A 41 0.87 -25.24 -5.41
C ALA A 41 -0.11 -24.66 -6.45
N PRO A 42 -1.32 -25.21 -6.60
CA PRO A 42 -2.26 -24.78 -7.64
C PRO A 42 -2.78 -23.39 -7.37
N LEU A 43 -2.50 -22.46 -8.29
CA LEU A 43 -3.02 -21.10 -8.25
C LEU A 43 -3.10 -20.55 -9.67
N ARG A 44 -4.32 -20.18 -10.13
CA ARG A 44 -4.47 -19.51 -11.42
C ARG A 44 -4.11 -18.03 -11.33
N SER A 45 -4.52 -17.35 -10.26
CA SER A 45 -4.12 -16.00 -9.91
C SER A 45 -4.41 -15.71 -8.44
N GLY A 46 -3.55 -14.95 -7.81
CA GLY A 46 -3.75 -14.44 -6.47
C GLY A 46 -3.29 -12.98 -6.38
N SER A 47 -3.88 -12.23 -5.49
CA SER A 47 -3.43 -10.85 -5.26
C SER A 47 -3.78 -10.35 -3.87
N VAL A 48 -2.92 -9.48 -3.38
CA VAL A 48 -3.18 -8.56 -2.28
C VAL A 48 -3.47 -7.20 -2.88
N VAL A 49 -4.52 -6.53 -2.40
CA VAL A 49 -4.80 -5.13 -2.70
C VAL A 49 -4.59 -4.38 -1.40
N ASN A 50 -3.50 -3.64 -1.34
CA ASN A 50 -3.17 -2.77 -0.23
C ASN A 50 -3.64 -1.35 -0.52
N ILE A 51 -4.37 -0.76 0.42
CA ILE A 51 -4.92 0.59 0.32
C ILE A 51 -4.52 1.34 1.58
N HIS A 52 -3.67 2.35 1.46
CA HIS A 52 -3.31 3.20 2.57
C HIS A 52 -3.62 4.67 2.27
N ALA A 53 -3.94 5.43 3.31
CA ALA A 53 -4.23 6.84 3.20
C ALA A 53 -2.94 7.66 3.14
N ASN A 54 -2.97 8.75 2.36
CA ASN A 54 -2.00 9.82 2.49
C ASN A 54 -2.47 10.79 3.56
N GLY A 55 -1.59 11.19 4.44
CA GLY A 55 -1.86 12.22 5.43
C GLY A 55 -1.54 11.77 6.86
N PRO A 56 -1.97 12.54 7.87
CA PRO A 56 -1.53 12.35 9.26
C PRO A 56 -2.11 11.11 9.95
N GLN A 57 -2.94 10.33 9.27
CA GLN A 57 -3.48 9.08 9.80
C GLN A 57 -2.92 7.90 9.00
N VAL A 58 -2.00 7.20 9.61
CA VAL A 58 -1.43 5.98 9.06
C VAL A 58 -2.39 4.82 9.31
N TYR A 59 -2.86 4.18 8.26
CA TYR A 59 -3.61 2.93 8.33
C TYR A 59 -3.55 2.20 6.99
N ALA A 60 -3.74 0.89 7.01
CA ALA A 60 -3.86 0.10 5.79
C ALA A 60 -5.18 -0.68 5.78
N LEU A 61 -5.77 -0.78 4.60
CA LEU A 61 -6.89 -1.66 4.31
C LEU A 61 -6.41 -2.69 3.30
N GLU A 62 -6.46 -3.95 3.65
CA GLU A 62 -6.00 -5.01 2.76
C GLU A 62 -7.13 -5.93 2.36
N ARG A 63 -7.12 -6.35 1.10
CA ARG A 63 -8.02 -7.35 0.55
C ARG A 63 -7.22 -8.42 -0.15
N TYR A 64 -7.60 -9.65 0.07
CA TYR A 64 -6.93 -10.83 -0.42
C TYR A 64 -7.84 -11.60 -1.37
N LEU A 65 -7.28 -12.08 -2.47
CA LEU A 65 -7.98 -12.81 -3.50
C LEU A 65 -7.16 -14.03 -3.93
N LEU A 66 -7.80 -15.19 -3.93
CA LEU A 66 -7.27 -16.43 -4.50
C LEU A 66 -8.22 -16.91 -5.59
N ASN A 67 -7.70 -17.31 -6.74
CA ASN A 67 -8.45 -17.92 -7.82
C ASN A 67 -7.73 -19.18 -8.32
N GLY A 68 -8.45 -20.29 -8.35
CA GLY A 68 -7.92 -21.56 -8.82
C GLY A 68 -6.90 -22.18 -7.86
N ALA A 69 -6.97 -21.87 -6.57
CA ALA A 69 -6.32 -22.60 -5.50
C ALA A 69 -7.00 -23.96 -5.26
N LEU A 70 -6.61 -24.72 -4.26
CA LEU A 70 -7.30 -25.99 -3.92
C LEU A 70 -8.77 -25.70 -3.58
N PRO A 71 -9.73 -26.45 -4.14
CA PRO A 71 -11.15 -26.31 -3.84
C PRO A 71 -11.50 -26.69 -2.40
N ASN A 72 -12.45 -25.95 -1.79
CA ASN A 72 -12.97 -26.19 -0.45
C ASN A 72 -11.86 -26.35 0.60
N HIS A 73 -10.86 -25.49 0.53
CA HIS A 73 -9.68 -25.53 1.39
C HIS A 73 -9.60 -24.28 2.28
N GLU A 74 -9.05 -24.45 3.47
CA GLU A 74 -8.78 -23.35 4.40
C GLU A 74 -7.32 -22.95 4.30
N TYR A 75 -7.09 -21.64 4.28
CA TYR A 75 -5.77 -21.03 4.28
C TYR A 75 -5.72 -19.92 5.32
N GLU A 76 -4.52 -19.52 5.69
CA GLU A 76 -4.27 -18.30 6.44
C GLU A 76 -3.29 -17.43 5.65
N ILE A 77 -3.61 -16.15 5.48
CA ILE A 77 -2.68 -15.19 4.92
C ILE A 77 -2.10 -14.32 6.02
N ALA A 78 -0.78 -14.27 6.11
CA ALA A 78 -0.01 -13.47 7.04
C ALA A 78 0.57 -12.25 6.35
N LEU A 79 0.49 -11.09 7.01
CA LEU A 79 1.31 -9.93 6.70
C LEU A 79 2.61 -10.02 7.49
N THR A 80 3.73 -9.96 6.79
CA THR A 80 5.07 -9.93 7.37
C THR A 80 5.72 -8.58 7.08
N VAL A 81 6.26 -7.94 8.10
CA VAL A 81 6.84 -6.58 8.02
C VAL A 81 8.31 -6.60 8.44
N HIS A 82 9.16 -6.05 7.58
CA HIS A 82 10.57 -5.75 7.84
C HIS A 82 10.69 -4.27 8.20
N VAL A 83 10.69 -3.98 9.49
CA VAL A 83 10.60 -2.61 10.01
C VAL A 83 11.83 -1.80 9.63
N PHE A 84 11.62 -0.68 8.92
CA PHE A 84 12.66 0.19 8.37
C PHE A 84 13.67 -0.50 7.45
N ASP A 85 13.27 -1.62 6.83
CA ASP A 85 14.09 -2.35 5.86
C ASP A 85 13.29 -2.63 4.58
N PRO A 86 13.26 -1.70 3.63
CA PRO A 86 12.49 -1.84 2.38
C PRO A 86 13.03 -2.94 1.45
N THR A 87 14.16 -3.56 1.79
CA THR A 87 14.77 -4.65 1.00
C THR A 87 14.39 -6.04 1.48
N CYS A 88 13.66 -6.16 2.59
CA CYS A 88 13.31 -7.42 3.27
C CYS A 88 14.51 -8.32 3.60
N ALA A 89 15.70 -7.76 3.80
CA ALA A 89 16.91 -8.51 4.09
C ALA A 89 17.08 -8.84 5.58
N GLY A 90 16.48 -8.03 6.44
CA GLY A 90 16.55 -8.14 7.89
C GLY A 90 15.47 -9.04 8.49
N PRO A 91 15.40 -9.08 9.82
CA PRO A 91 14.38 -9.84 10.51
C PRO A 91 12.98 -9.31 10.22
N ALA A 92 12.03 -10.25 10.08
CA ALA A 92 10.64 -9.98 9.82
C ALA A 92 9.80 -10.18 11.09
N LEU A 93 8.72 -9.41 11.19
CA LEU A 93 7.68 -9.57 12.19
C LEU A 93 6.38 -9.96 11.48
N GLU A 94 5.77 -11.06 11.90
CA GLU A 94 4.40 -11.36 11.51
C GLU A 94 3.47 -10.42 12.25
N PHE A 95 2.72 -9.63 11.50
CA PHE A 95 1.88 -8.58 12.07
C PHE A 95 0.48 -9.09 12.42
N PHE A 96 -0.11 -9.90 11.55
CA PHE A 96 -1.38 -10.62 11.76
C PHE A 96 -1.56 -11.75 10.76
N ARG A 97 -2.51 -12.65 11.05
CA ARG A 97 -3.02 -13.66 10.11
C ARG A 97 -4.52 -13.52 9.91
N VAL A 98 -4.98 -13.80 8.70
CA VAL A 98 -6.39 -13.74 8.30
C VAL A 98 -6.77 -15.06 7.63
N PRO A 99 -7.84 -15.73 8.09
CA PRO A 99 -8.33 -16.93 7.43
C PRO A 99 -8.97 -16.59 6.07
N ILE A 100 -8.75 -17.46 5.09
CA ILE A 100 -9.32 -17.38 3.76
C ILE A 100 -9.77 -18.75 3.27
N SER A 101 -11.09 -18.96 3.12
CA SER A 101 -11.67 -20.20 2.63
C SER A 101 -11.92 -20.14 1.14
N THR A 102 -11.64 -21.23 0.43
CA THR A 102 -11.95 -21.35 -0.98
C THR A 102 -13.24 -22.13 -1.22
N ASN A 103 -13.94 -21.76 -2.27
CA ASN A 103 -15.13 -22.47 -2.76
C ASN A 103 -14.76 -23.68 -3.65
N ARG A 104 -15.77 -24.36 -4.22
CA ARG A 104 -15.57 -25.51 -5.11
C ARG A 104 -14.74 -25.23 -6.37
N ALA A 105 -14.61 -23.97 -6.77
CA ALA A 105 -13.81 -23.54 -7.90
C ALA A 105 -12.38 -23.10 -7.48
N GLY A 106 -12.02 -23.22 -6.20
CA GLY A 106 -10.75 -22.76 -5.67
C GLY A 106 -10.66 -21.24 -5.55
N ASN A 107 -11.80 -20.53 -5.49
CA ASN A 107 -11.81 -19.07 -5.35
C ASN A 107 -12.11 -18.70 -3.90
N GLY A 108 -11.27 -17.85 -3.33
CA GLY A 108 -11.41 -17.31 -1.98
C GLY A 108 -11.14 -15.83 -1.91
N HIS A 109 -11.69 -15.19 -0.90
CA HIS A 109 -11.39 -13.80 -0.61
C HIS A 109 -11.47 -13.56 0.90
N ALA A 110 -10.65 -12.64 1.37
CA ALA A 110 -10.68 -12.17 2.75
C ALA A 110 -10.33 -10.67 2.79
N LYS A 111 -10.50 -10.09 3.97
CA LYS A 111 -10.14 -8.70 4.26
C LYS A 111 -9.35 -8.69 5.57
N ALA A 112 -8.26 -7.95 5.62
CA ALA A 112 -7.53 -7.73 6.86
C ALA A 112 -8.39 -7.03 7.92
N PRO A 113 -8.12 -7.23 9.21
CA PRO A 113 -8.63 -6.37 10.24
C PRO A 113 -8.19 -4.93 9.97
N THR A 114 -8.99 -3.96 10.38
CA THR A 114 -8.57 -2.56 10.31
C THR A 114 -7.42 -2.34 11.30
N ILE A 115 -6.29 -1.85 10.80
CA ILE A 115 -5.15 -1.48 11.63
C ILE A 115 -5.39 -0.03 12.07
N PRO A 116 -5.61 0.25 13.35
CA PRO A 116 -5.83 1.60 13.80
C PRO A 116 -4.51 2.40 13.81
N PRO A 117 -4.55 3.73 13.63
CA PRO A 117 -3.36 4.57 13.56
C PRO A 117 -2.39 4.39 14.74
N GLU A 118 -2.94 4.19 15.94
CA GLU A 118 -2.13 3.98 17.15
C GLU A 118 -1.32 2.68 17.15
N ALA A 119 -1.72 1.67 16.38
CA ALA A 119 -0.98 0.41 16.25
C ALA A 119 0.27 0.54 15.37
N VAL A 120 0.34 1.58 14.55
CA VAL A 120 1.46 1.86 13.63
C VAL A 120 2.15 3.19 13.95
N ALA A 121 1.77 3.84 15.05
CA ALA A 121 2.41 5.07 15.50
C ALA A 121 3.91 4.86 15.76
N GLY A 122 4.76 5.72 15.18
CA GLY A 122 6.21 5.60 15.26
C GLY A 122 6.80 4.63 14.21
N LEU A 123 5.98 4.16 13.26
CA LEU A 123 6.41 3.37 12.12
C LEU A 123 6.36 4.17 10.81
N GLU A 124 6.38 5.51 10.89
CA GLU A 124 6.46 6.36 9.69
C GLU A 124 7.79 6.10 8.97
N GLY A 125 7.73 5.92 7.66
CA GLY A 125 8.90 5.66 6.81
C GLY A 125 8.75 4.44 5.91
N ALA A 126 9.83 4.03 5.27
CA ALA A 126 9.87 2.92 4.33
C ALA A 126 10.06 1.57 5.05
N HIS A 127 9.23 0.60 4.69
CA HIS A 127 9.25 -0.76 5.23
C HIS A 127 9.20 -1.76 4.09
N GLY A 128 9.89 -2.88 4.24
CA GLY A 128 9.67 -4.04 3.39
C GLY A 128 8.49 -4.83 3.92
N VAL A 129 7.58 -5.22 3.04
CA VAL A 129 6.46 -6.09 3.42
C VAL A 129 6.33 -7.24 2.44
N ASN A 130 5.88 -8.37 2.93
CA ASN A 130 5.45 -9.48 2.11
C ASN A 130 4.25 -10.19 2.73
N TRP A 131 3.44 -10.81 1.88
CA TRP A 131 2.29 -11.60 2.30
C TRP A 131 2.55 -13.06 1.99
N ILE A 132 2.33 -13.91 2.98
CA ILE A 132 2.55 -15.35 2.86
C ILE A 132 1.24 -16.06 3.18
N VAL A 133 0.83 -16.96 2.30
CA VAL A 133 -0.36 -17.79 2.49
C VAL A 133 0.08 -19.18 2.92
N TYR A 134 -0.44 -19.61 4.05
CA TYR A 134 -0.19 -20.92 4.65
C TYR A 134 -1.40 -21.82 4.46
N ASN A 135 -1.15 -23.10 4.31
CA ASN A 135 -2.20 -24.13 4.35
C ASN A 135 -2.48 -24.55 5.81
N ASP A 136 -3.40 -25.50 6.00
CA ASP A 136 -3.80 -26.06 7.29
C ASP A 136 -2.68 -26.81 8.05
N ALA A 137 -1.57 -27.14 7.37
CA ALA A 137 -0.37 -27.71 7.97
C ALA A 137 0.70 -26.65 8.31
N ASP A 138 0.36 -25.35 8.25
CA ASP A 138 1.26 -24.21 8.44
C ASP A 138 2.46 -24.20 7.47
N ILE A 139 2.23 -24.69 6.25
CA ILE A 139 3.21 -24.69 5.16
C ILE A 139 2.88 -23.54 4.21
N ALA A 140 3.87 -22.70 3.89
CA ALA A 140 3.71 -21.63 2.89
C ALA A 140 3.42 -22.24 1.51
N VAL A 141 2.35 -21.79 0.88
CA VAL A 141 1.90 -22.27 -0.44
C VAL A 141 1.82 -21.17 -1.49
N TYR A 142 1.63 -19.92 -1.08
CA TYR A 142 1.70 -18.76 -1.97
C TYR A 142 2.39 -17.61 -1.23
N GLU A 143 3.10 -16.77 -1.97
CA GLU A 143 3.75 -15.59 -1.41
C GLU A 143 3.82 -14.44 -2.40
N THR A 144 4.02 -13.22 -1.91
CA THR A 144 4.43 -12.08 -2.73
C THR A 144 5.95 -11.98 -2.71
N GLY A 145 6.51 -11.15 -3.60
CA GLY A 145 7.85 -10.60 -3.40
C GLY A 145 7.91 -9.67 -2.19
N CYS A 146 9.09 -9.10 -1.97
CA CYS A 146 9.27 -7.98 -1.06
C CYS A 146 8.73 -6.71 -1.74
N GLU A 147 7.80 -6.04 -1.08
CA GLU A 147 7.22 -4.78 -1.53
C GLU A 147 7.68 -3.65 -0.60
N ASP A 148 8.05 -2.51 -1.19
CA ASP A 148 8.41 -1.30 -0.44
C ASP A 148 7.13 -0.51 -0.14
N VAL A 149 6.78 -0.40 1.14
CA VAL A 149 5.61 0.36 1.60
C VAL A 149 6.09 1.54 2.43
N VAL A 150 5.67 2.74 2.05
CA VAL A 150 5.96 3.95 2.81
C VAL A 150 4.73 4.34 3.63
N LEU A 151 4.90 4.41 4.94
CA LEU A 151 3.92 4.94 5.88
C LEU A 151 4.24 6.41 6.14
N ASP A 152 3.31 7.34 5.87
CA ASP A 152 3.43 8.79 5.97
C ASP A 152 2.34 9.44 6.84
#